data_37739812fdd9e7e8755d716baf459c63
#
_entry.id   37739812fdd9e7e8755d716baf459c63
#
_cell.length_a   1.000
_cell.length_b   1.000
_cell.length_c   1.000
_cell.angle_alpha   90.00
_cell.angle_beta   90.00
_cell.angle_gamma   90.00
#
_symmetry.space_group_name_H-M   'P 1'
#
loop_
_entity.id
_entity.type
_entity.pdbx_description
1 polymer ?
#
loop_
_entity_poly.entity_id
_entity_poly.type
_entity_poly.pdbx_seq_one_letter_code
_entity_poly.pdbx_strand_id
1 'polypeptide(L)'
;MAAIALAVGPVGAQSRGPDTVKVLSGALTLRGLLWRPSGSGPFAAVLFNHGSSSSADPVSNDEPAVLGPLFARRGYVFLFLFRQGTGLSKGQGTADGDLMDRAFAAGGIEQRNRVQLELLQTEELDEARAGFAFLRMRRDVDPGRIAVIGHSFGGSLTLLQAARDTAVRAAVVFGAAAASWNQSAALRARLIDAVRRIEAPVLFVHAANDYSVAPGESLAAAMRRGGKESGLKIYPPFGRDVRDGHNLVFRSVSTWESDVFAFLEARVRP
;
A
#
# COMPACT_ATOMS: atom_id res chain seq x y z
N MET A 1 -14.17 53.17 -19.49
CA MET A 1 -13.04 52.23 -19.50
C MET A 1 -13.09 51.41 -18.24
N ALA A 2 -13.49 50.14 -18.35
CA ALA A 2 -13.56 49.21 -17.19
C ALA A 2 -12.24 48.45 -17.14
N ALA A 3 -11.53 48.55 -16.03
CA ALA A 3 -10.32 47.78 -15.74
C ALA A 3 -10.67 46.36 -15.36
N ILE A 4 -10.27 45.40 -16.17
CA ILE A 4 -10.38 43.97 -15.85
C ILE A 4 -9.20 43.60 -14.92
N ALA A 5 -9.49 43.37 -13.67
CA ALA A 5 -8.52 42.80 -12.72
C ALA A 5 -8.38 41.29 -13.01
N LEU A 6 -7.24 40.86 -13.56
CA LEU A 6 -6.85 39.49 -13.67
C LEU A 6 -6.51 38.97 -12.26
N ALA A 7 -7.36 38.13 -11.70
CA ALA A 7 -7.05 37.41 -10.47
C ALA A 7 -5.96 36.37 -10.80
N VAL A 8 -4.72 36.62 -10.37
CA VAL A 8 -3.66 35.61 -10.33
C VAL A 8 -4.02 34.60 -9.24
N GLY A 9 -4.44 33.42 -9.67
CA GLY A 9 -4.67 32.29 -8.74
C GLY A 9 -3.37 31.93 -8.00
N PRO A 10 -3.43 31.33 -6.80
CA PRO A 10 -2.26 31.02 -6.01
C PRO A 10 -1.33 30.09 -6.79
N VAL A 11 -0.11 30.55 -7.00
CA VAL A 11 1.01 29.74 -7.51
C VAL A 11 1.12 28.53 -6.57
N GLY A 12 0.93 27.32 -7.12
CA GLY A 12 0.97 26.07 -6.38
C GLY A 12 2.25 25.99 -5.53
N ALA A 13 2.09 25.96 -4.22
CA ALA A 13 3.19 25.75 -3.29
C ALA A 13 3.86 24.42 -3.63
N GLN A 14 5.12 24.46 -4.06
CA GLN A 14 5.90 23.25 -4.30
C GLN A 14 5.91 22.40 -3.02
N SER A 15 5.50 21.13 -3.13
CA SER A 15 5.61 20.17 -2.03
C SER A 15 7.07 20.11 -1.62
N ARG A 16 7.36 20.36 -0.34
CA ARG A 16 8.69 20.09 0.22
C ARG A 16 9.02 18.62 0.00
N GLY A 17 10.31 18.31 -0.24
CA GLY A 17 10.76 16.92 -0.31
C GLY A 17 10.36 16.14 0.95
N PRO A 18 10.49 14.80 0.94
CA PRO A 18 10.06 13.99 2.07
C PRO A 18 10.90 14.24 3.32
N ASP A 19 10.25 14.19 4.47
CA ASP A 19 10.93 14.06 5.75
C ASP A 19 11.27 12.58 5.97
N THR A 20 12.51 12.27 6.37
CA THR A 20 12.83 10.93 6.87
C THR A 20 12.34 10.81 8.31
N VAL A 21 11.46 9.84 8.56
CA VAL A 21 10.88 9.58 9.88
C VAL A 21 11.35 8.24 10.46
N LYS A 22 11.28 8.13 11.79
CA LYS A 22 11.55 6.89 12.53
C LYS A 22 10.23 6.33 13.06
N VAL A 23 10.02 5.03 12.87
CA VAL A 23 8.85 4.29 13.36
C VAL A 23 9.35 3.14 14.23
N LEU A 24 8.92 3.10 15.47
CA LEU A 24 9.27 2.02 16.39
C LEU A 24 8.33 0.84 16.17
N SER A 25 8.88 -0.35 15.98
CA SER A 25 8.15 -1.61 15.89
C SER A 25 8.88 -2.66 16.74
N GLY A 26 8.36 -2.94 17.93
CA GLY A 26 9.07 -3.76 18.90
C GLY A 26 10.48 -3.23 19.19
N ALA A 27 11.50 -4.06 18.96
CA ALA A 27 12.91 -3.68 19.11
C ALA A 27 13.49 -2.93 17.90
N LEU A 28 12.74 -2.84 16.78
CA LEU A 28 13.22 -2.25 15.54
C LEU A 28 12.96 -0.74 15.52
N THR A 29 13.87 -0.01 14.87
CA THR A 29 13.67 1.40 14.53
C THR A 29 13.63 1.55 13.02
N LEU A 30 12.46 1.34 12.46
CA LEU A 30 12.21 1.43 11.03
C LEU A 30 12.29 2.88 10.56
N ARG A 31 12.54 3.07 9.28
CA ARG A 31 12.58 4.39 8.64
C ARG A 31 11.54 4.47 7.53
N GLY A 32 10.95 5.64 7.39
CA GLY A 32 10.01 5.94 6.33
C GLY A 32 10.30 7.29 5.69
N LEU A 33 9.76 7.48 4.50
CA LEU A 33 9.67 8.77 3.84
C LEU A 33 8.25 9.31 3.99
N LEU A 34 8.14 10.54 4.49
CA LEU A 34 6.87 11.19 4.79
C LEU A 34 6.74 12.46 3.94
N TRP A 35 5.73 12.51 3.09
CA TRP A 35 5.33 13.73 2.38
C TRP A 35 4.14 14.35 3.08
N ARG A 36 4.08 15.69 3.06
CA ARG A 36 2.98 16.45 3.66
C ARG A 36 2.38 17.44 2.66
N PRO A 37 1.07 17.65 2.70
CA PRO A 37 0.44 18.76 2.00
C PRO A 37 0.95 20.11 2.52
N SER A 38 0.70 21.16 1.76
CA SER A 38 0.83 22.55 2.24
C SER A 38 -0.29 22.87 3.23
N GLY A 39 -0.02 23.74 4.19
CA GLY A 39 -1.02 24.15 5.19
C GLY A 39 -0.78 23.59 6.57
N SER A 40 -1.72 23.79 7.48
CA SER A 40 -1.59 23.48 8.91
C SER A 40 -2.19 22.14 9.35
N GLY A 41 -3.06 21.52 8.55
CA GLY A 41 -3.76 20.29 8.94
C GLY A 41 -4.90 20.52 9.96
N PRO A 42 -5.42 19.48 10.63
CA PRO A 42 -5.02 18.08 10.44
C PRO A 42 -5.48 17.50 9.10
N PHE A 43 -4.60 16.77 8.46
CA PHE A 43 -4.82 16.19 7.12
C PHE A 43 -5.33 14.75 7.21
N ALA A 44 -6.01 14.30 6.16
CA ALA A 44 -6.14 12.88 5.89
C ALA A 44 -4.76 12.25 5.60
N ALA A 45 -4.60 10.97 5.85
CA ALA A 45 -3.32 10.31 5.65
C ALA A 45 -3.43 8.97 4.93
N VAL A 46 -2.32 8.56 4.33
CA VAL A 46 -2.16 7.28 3.65
C VAL A 46 -0.87 6.63 4.13
N LEU A 47 -0.97 5.39 4.61
CA LEU A 47 0.16 4.48 4.77
C LEU A 47 0.28 3.64 3.50
N PHE A 48 1.48 3.55 2.94
CA PHE A 48 1.77 2.67 1.81
C PHE A 48 2.62 1.46 2.26
N ASN A 49 2.11 0.27 2.03
CA ASN A 49 2.78 -1.01 2.23
C ASN A 49 3.40 -1.48 0.90
N HIS A 50 4.72 -1.40 0.76
CA HIS A 50 5.44 -1.81 -0.45
C HIS A 50 5.39 -3.32 -0.69
N GLY A 51 5.73 -3.76 -1.90
CA GLY A 51 5.84 -5.19 -2.27
C GLY A 51 6.91 -5.94 -1.48
N SER A 52 7.10 -7.22 -1.79
CA SER A 52 8.25 -7.96 -1.28
C SER A 52 9.56 -7.35 -1.83
N SER A 53 10.63 -7.47 -1.04
CA SER A 53 11.94 -6.95 -1.38
C SER A 53 13.03 -7.91 -0.92
N SER A 54 14.08 -8.02 -1.70
CA SER A 54 15.25 -8.82 -1.34
C SER A 54 16.53 -8.05 -1.64
N SER A 55 17.68 -8.59 -1.23
CA SER A 55 18.98 -8.03 -1.58
C SER A 55 19.26 -8.08 -3.09
N ALA A 56 18.64 -9.04 -3.81
CA ALA A 56 18.74 -9.17 -5.26
C ALA A 56 17.74 -8.27 -6.03
N ASP A 57 16.57 -7.97 -5.44
CA ASP A 57 15.53 -7.09 -6.00
C ASP A 57 15.04 -6.12 -4.91
N PRO A 58 15.84 -5.10 -4.58
CA PRO A 58 15.53 -4.19 -3.49
C PRO A 58 14.42 -3.21 -3.88
N VAL A 59 13.59 -2.85 -2.88
CA VAL A 59 12.66 -1.73 -3.01
C VAL A 59 13.44 -0.48 -3.46
N SER A 60 13.02 0.08 -4.59
CA SER A 60 13.62 1.27 -5.16
C SER A 60 13.19 2.53 -4.41
N ASN A 61 14.11 3.50 -4.28
CA ASN A 61 13.75 4.85 -3.83
C ASN A 61 12.88 5.61 -4.84
N ASP A 62 12.74 5.12 -6.06
CA ASP A 62 11.88 5.72 -7.08
C ASP A 62 10.39 5.49 -6.79
N GLU A 63 10.04 4.36 -6.16
CA GLU A 63 8.65 4.04 -5.81
C GLU A 63 8.01 5.11 -4.93
N PRO A 64 8.58 5.47 -3.76
CA PRO A 64 8.05 6.55 -2.95
C PRO A 64 8.16 7.92 -3.61
N ALA A 65 9.16 8.16 -4.48
CA ALA A 65 9.32 9.42 -5.21
C ALA A 65 8.23 9.64 -6.25
N VAL A 66 7.65 8.57 -6.80
CA VAL A 66 6.47 8.65 -7.69
C VAL A 66 5.20 8.94 -6.89
N LEU A 67 4.96 8.20 -5.81
CA LEU A 67 3.69 8.25 -5.09
C LEU A 67 3.61 9.43 -4.10
N GLY A 68 4.67 9.68 -3.35
CA GLY A 68 4.64 10.65 -2.26
C GLY A 68 4.22 12.06 -2.67
N PRO A 69 4.85 12.68 -3.70
CA PRO A 69 4.43 13.98 -4.21
C PRO A 69 3.01 13.99 -4.76
N LEU A 70 2.57 12.88 -5.38
CA LEU A 70 1.22 12.73 -5.92
C LEU A 70 0.17 12.84 -4.80
N PHE A 71 0.31 12.04 -3.73
CA PHE A 71 -0.62 12.05 -2.61
C PHE A 71 -0.57 13.38 -1.83
N ALA A 72 0.62 13.96 -1.64
CA ALA A 72 0.75 15.26 -0.97
C ALA A 72 0.03 16.38 -1.75
N ARG A 73 0.15 16.42 -3.08
CA ARG A 73 -0.60 17.38 -3.91
C ARG A 73 -2.12 17.19 -3.86
N ARG A 74 -2.59 15.99 -3.55
CA ARG A 74 -4.00 15.66 -3.37
C ARG A 74 -4.49 15.85 -1.92
N GLY A 75 -3.66 16.45 -1.04
CA GLY A 75 -4.05 16.83 0.32
C GLY A 75 -3.86 15.73 1.37
N TYR A 76 -3.11 14.66 1.07
CA TYR A 76 -2.84 13.57 2.01
C TYR A 76 -1.43 13.66 2.59
N VAL A 77 -1.29 13.45 3.89
CA VAL A 77 -0.01 13.02 4.46
C VAL A 77 0.24 11.60 3.96
N PHE A 78 1.38 11.38 3.32
CA PHE A 78 1.72 10.07 2.74
C PHE A 78 2.98 9.52 3.41
N LEU A 79 2.87 8.33 4.00
CA LEU A 79 3.97 7.60 4.60
C LEU A 79 4.28 6.35 3.77
N PHE A 80 5.49 6.30 3.21
CA PHE A 80 6.10 5.09 2.68
C PHE A 80 7.04 4.54 3.74
N LEU A 81 6.63 3.46 4.41
CA LEU A 81 7.43 2.82 5.45
C LEU A 81 8.29 1.73 4.81
N PHE A 82 9.61 1.82 4.96
CA PHE A 82 10.51 0.72 4.63
C PHE A 82 10.48 -0.29 5.77
N ARG A 83 10.01 -1.51 5.49
CA ARG A 83 9.99 -2.60 6.46
C ARG A 83 11.40 -3.12 6.72
N GLN A 84 11.55 -4.00 7.71
CA GLN A 84 12.85 -4.54 8.09
C GLN A 84 13.64 -5.07 6.88
N GLY A 85 14.96 -4.88 6.90
CA GLY A 85 15.86 -5.34 5.84
C GLY A 85 15.75 -4.59 4.52
N THR A 86 14.83 -3.60 4.38
CA THR A 86 14.56 -2.92 3.11
C THR A 86 14.94 -1.44 3.13
N GLY A 87 15.32 -0.89 1.99
CA GLY A 87 15.55 0.54 1.77
C GLY A 87 16.29 1.23 2.92
N LEU A 88 15.69 2.28 3.50
CA LEU A 88 16.27 3.02 4.63
C LEU A 88 16.29 2.22 5.95
N SER A 89 15.58 1.08 6.02
CA SER A 89 15.58 0.15 7.16
C SER A 89 16.49 -1.07 6.94
N LYS A 90 17.38 -1.05 5.94
CA LYS A 90 18.27 -2.18 5.56
C LYS A 90 19.08 -2.75 6.74
N GLY A 91 19.43 -1.94 7.73
CA GLY A 91 20.16 -2.38 8.92
C GLY A 91 19.28 -2.92 10.06
N GLN A 92 17.96 -3.06 9.84
CA GLN A 92 16.97 -3.46 10.83
C GLN A 92 16.37 -4.82 10.46
N GLY A 93 17.11 -5.90 10.67
CA GLY A 93 16.63 -7.25 10.34
C GLY A 93 16.92 -7.70 8.92
N THR A 94 16.16 -8.69 8.43
CA THR A 94 16.33 -9.32 7.11
C THR A 94 15.09 -9.07 6.27
N ALA A 95 15.27 -8.71 5.01
CA ALA A 95 14.19 -8.49 4.06
C ALA A 95 13.34 -9.77 3.84
N ASP A 96 12.04 -9.58 3.68
CA ASP A 96 11.05 -10.64 3.47
C ASP A 96 11.38 -11.52 2.26
N GLY A 97 11.84 -10.93 1.16
CA GLY A 97 12.29 -11.65 -0.03
C GLY A 97 13.48 -12.57 0.24
N ASP A 98 14.49 -12.09 0.97
CA ASP A 98 15.67 -12.92 1.33
C ASP A 98 15.28 -14.11 2.22
N LEU A 99 14.33 -13.92 3.14
CA LEU A 99 13.80 -15.01 3.97
C LEU A 99 13.03 -16.04 3.13
N MET A 100 12.20 -15.56 2.20
CA MET A 100 11.45 -16.42 1.28
C MET A 100 12.37 -17.17 0.31
N ASP A 101 13.44 -16.54 -0.19
CA ASP A 101 14.40 -17.17 -1.09
C ASP A 101 15.24 -18.26 -0.38
N ARG A 102 15.65 -18.02 0.87
CA ARG A 102 16.29 -19.05 1.71
C ARG A 102 15.34 -20.22 1.96
N ALA A 103 14.07 -19.94 2.23
CA ALA A 103 13.05 -20.98 2.41
C ALA A 103 12.82 -21.81 1.15
N PHE A 104 12.83 -21.15 -0.02
CA PHE A 104 12.74 -21.84 -1.31
C PHE A 104 13.94 -22.74 -1.55
N ALA A 105 15.14 -22.27 -1.28
CA ALA A 105 16.36 -23.07 -1.41
C ALA A 105 16.37 -24.28 -0.47
N ALA A 106 15.80 -24.16 0.72
CA ALA A 106 15.77 -25.23 1.72
C ALA A 106 14.66 -26.28 1.49
N GLY A 107 13.51 -25.91 0.94
CA GLY A 107 12.35 -26.82 0.86
C GLY A 107 11.37 -26.50 -0.28
N GLY A 108 11.84 -25.78 -1.32
CA GLY A 108 11.04 -25.48 -2.50
C GLY A 108 9.86 -24.54 -2.23
N ILE A 109 8.90 -24.57 -3.16
CA ILE A 109 7.77 -23.63 -3.17
C ILE A 109 6.88 -23.75 -1.91
N GLU A 110 6.73 -24.93 -1.35
CA GLU A 110 5.90 -25.14 -0.15
C GLU A 110 6.51 -24.44 1.06
N GLN A 111 7.82 -24.56 1.26
CA GLN A 111 8.52 -23.89 2.36
C GLN A 111 8.50 -22.38 2.18
N ARG A 112 8.73 -21.89 0.96
CA ARG A 112 8.61 -20.47 0.63
C ARG A 112 7.24 -19.92 0.97
N ASN A 113 6.17 -20.63 0.58
CA ASN A 113 4.79 -20.20 0.82
C ASN A 113 4.44 -20.20 2.32
N ARG A 114 4.99 -21.13 3.11
CA ARG A 114 4.82 -21.13 4.57
C ARG A 114 5.47 -19.89 5.19
N VAL A 115 6.71 -19.60 4.82
CA VAL A 115 7.43 -18.41 5.33
C VAL A 115 6.72 -17.13 4.89
N GLN A 116 6.27 -17.04 3.63
CA GLN A 116 5.48 -15.89 3.18
C GLN A 116 4.24 -15.66 4.04
N LEU A 117 3.49 -16.73 4.33
CA LEU A 117 2.27 -16.62 5.13
C LEU A 117 2.57 -16.27 6.59
N GLU A 118 3.65 -16.82 7.16
CA GLU A 118 4.11 -16.49 8.51
C GLU A 118 4.47 -15.02 8.63
N LEU A 119 5.35 -14.49 7.76
CA LEU A 119 5.74 -13.10 7.72
C LEU A 119 4.53 -12.14 7.61
N LEU A 120 3.59 -12.47 6.73
CA LEU A 120 2.34 -11.71 6.55
C LEU A 120 1.44 -11.68 7.80
N GLN A 121 1.63 -12.58 8.75
CA GLN A 121 0.80 -12.69 9.96
C GLN A 121 1.52 -12.22 11.23
N THR A 122 2.82 -12.04 11.18
CA THR A 122 3.70 -11.73 12.31
C THR A 122 4.46 -10.42 12.08
N GLU A 123 5.76 -10.46 11.88
CA GLU A 123 6.65 -9.30 11.90
C GLU A 123 6.22 -8.21 10.91
N GLU A 124 5.95 -8.59 9.67
CA GLU A 124 5.59 -7.64 8.62
C GLU A 124 4.25 -6.92 8.92
N LEU A 125 3.31 -7.67 9.54
CA LEU A 125 2.04 -7.08 9.96
C LEU A 125 2.22 -6.14 11.15
N ASP A 126 3.07 -6.48 12.10
CA ASP A 126 3.34 -5.63 13.26
C ASP A 126 4.04 -4.34 12.82
N GLU A 127 4.93 -4.41 11.82
CA GLU A 127 5.57 -3.23 11.23
C GLU A 127 4.59 -2.32 10.49
N ALA A 128 3.68 -2.89 9.68
CA ALA A 128 2.63 -2.13 9.02
C ALA A 128 1.70 -1.45 10.04
N ARG A 129 1.35 -2.14 11.13
CA ARG A 129 0.55 -1.57 12.23
C ARG A 129 1.30 -0.49 13.00
N ALA A 130 2.61 -0.64 13.19
CA ALA A 130 3.45 0.41 13.77
C ALA A 130 3.46 1.69 12.91
N GLY A 131 3.55 1.55 11.58
CA GLY A 131 3.42 2.67 10.64
C GLY A 131 2.06 3.37 10.72
N PHE A 132 1.00 2.61 10.83
CA PHE A 132 -0.36 3.13 11.01
C PHE A 132 -0.53 3.86 12.36
N ALA A 133 -0.03 3.27 13.44
CA ALA A 133 -0.04 3.90 14.77
C ALA A 133 0.78 5.20 14.79
N PHE A 134 1.93 5.22 14.11
CA PHE A 134 2.73 6.42 13.95
C PHE A 134 1.93 7.55 13.30
N LEU A 135 1.20 7.29 12.21
CA LEU A 135 0.34 8.29 11.56
C LEU A 135 -0.77 8.78 12.51
N ARG A 136 -1.41 7.89 13.24
CA ARG A 136 -2.49 8.24 14.18
C ARG A 136 -2.05 9.14 15.33
N MET A 137 -0.79 9.07 15.74
CA MET A 137 -0.23 9.89 16.84
C MET A 137 0.26 11.25 16.38
N ARG A 138 0.28 11.54 15.08
CA ARG A 138 0.76 12.81 14.55
C ARG A 138 -0.27 13.93 14.78
N ARG A 139 0.19 15.11 15.17
CA ARG A 139 -0.66 16.28 15.36
C ARG A 139 -1.21 16.87 14.05
N ASP A 140 -0.49 16.65 12.96
CA ASP A 140 -0.86 17.13 11.62
C ASP A 140 -1.72 16.11 10.82
N VAL A 141 -2.10 14.97 11.43
CA VAL A 141 -2.96 13.93 10.85
C VAL A 141 -4.26 13.84 11.65
N ASP A 142 -5.38 13.74 10.93
CA ASP A 142 -6.66 13.36 11.52
C ASP A 142 -6.72 11.84 11.69
N PRO A 143 -6.69 11.30 12.91
CA PRO A 143 -6.69 9.86 13.17
C PRO A 143 -7.95 9.14 12.69
N GLY A 144 -9.03 9.87 12.42
CA GLY A 144 -10.28 9.37 11.85
C GLY A 144 -10.29 9.31 10.31
N ARG A 145 -9.23 9.79 9.63
CA ARG A 145 -9.15 9.89 8.17
C ARG A 145 -7.87 9.27 7.61
N ILE A 146 -7.59 8.01 7.97
CA ILE A 146 -6.40 7.30 7.50
C ILE A 146 -6.81 6.11 6.63
N ALA A 147 -6.28 6.07 5.40
CA ALA A 147 -6.35 4.93 4.50
C ALA A 147 -5.04 4.14 4.49
N VAL A 148 -5.11 2.88 4.09
CA VAL A 148 -3.95 2.03 3.82
C VAL A 148 -3.95 1.60 2.36
N ILE A 149 -2.79 1.67 1.73
CA ILE A 149 -2.60 1.25 0.34
C ILE A 149 -1.45 0.27 0.30
N GLY A 150 -1.54 -0.77 -0.54
CA GLY A 150 -0.42 -1.68 -0.68
C GLY A 150 -0.31 -2.30 -2.06
N HIS A 151 0.89 -2.74 -2.38
CA HIS A 151 1.22 -3.38 -3.64
C HIS A 151 1.74 -4.79 -3.41
N SER A 152 1.30 -5.77 -4.22
CA SER A 152 1.84 -7.14 -4.23
C SER A 152 1.76 -7.82 -2.85
N PHE A 153 2.89 -8.17 -2.25
CA PHE A 153 3.00 -8.64 -0.85
C PHE A 153 2.39 -7.62 0.11
N GLY A 154 2.73 -6.33 -0.04
CA GLY A 154 2.16 -5.24 0.72
C GLY A 154 0.65 -5.05 0.52
N GLY A 155 0.11 -5.43 -0.65
CA GLY A 155 -1.34 -5.49 -0.88
C GLY A 155 -2.00 -6.57 -0.03
N SER A 156 -1.39 -7.76 0.07
CA SER A 156 -1.85 -8.83 0.98
C SER A 156 -1.75 -8.40 2.44
N LEU A 157 -0.64 -7.75 2.80
CA LEU A 157 -0.42 -7.19 4.13
C LEU A 157 -1.48 -6.14 4.49
N THR A 158 -1.84 -5.26 3.54
CA THR A 158 -2.89 -4.25 3.71
C THR A 158 -4.24 -4.87 4.05
N LEU A 159 -4.62 -5.97 3.41
CA LEU A 159 -5.86 -6.69 3.74
C LEU A 159 -5.81 -7.29 5.15
N LEU A 160 -4.68 -7.89 5.54
CA LEU A 160 -4.52 -8.45 6.88
C LEU A 160 -4.51 -7.38 7.97
N GLN A 161 -3.90 -6.23 7.68
CA GLN A 161 -3.92 -5.06 8.54
C GLN A 161 -5.35 -4.52 8.71
N ALA A 162 -6.07 -4.27 7.62
CA ALA A 162 -7.44 -3.75 7.66
C ALA A 162 -8.42 -4.72 8.36
N ALA A 163 -8.16 -6.03 8.34
CA ALA A 163 -8.94 -7.01 9.07
C ALA A 163 -8.72 -6.99 10.59
N ARG A 164 -7.63 -6.38 11.07
CA ARG A 164 -7.28 -6.26 12.49
C ARG A 164 -7.50 -4.84 13.04
N ASP A 165 -7.30 -3.82 12.20
CA ASP A 165 -7.34 -2.42 12.62
C ASP A 165 -8.62 -1.75 12.11
N THR A 166 -9.66 -1.73 12.96
CA THR A 166 -10.98 -1.13 12.64
C THR A 166 -10.93 0.40 12.43
N ALA A 167 -9.82 1.04 12.81
CA ALA A 167 -9.56 2.45 12.55
C ALA A 167 -9.15 2.75 11.09
N VAL A 168 -8.83 1.73 10.29
CA VAL A 168 -8.62 1.89 8.84
C VAL A 168 -9.93 2.32 8.20
N ARG A 169 -9.93 3.43 7.47
CA ARG A 169 -11.15 4.03 6.87
C ARG A 169 -11.37 3.63 5.42
N ALA A 170 -10.32 3.25 4.73
CA ALA A 170 -10.35 2.73 3.36
C ALA A 170 -9.09 1.93 3.08
N ALA A 171 -9.18 0.92 2.22
CA ALA A 171 -8.00 0.19 1.73
C ALA A 171 -7.99 0.14 0.20
N VAL A 172 -6.79 0.28 -0.39
CA VAL A 172 -6.57 0.08 -1.83
C VAL A 172 -5.45 -0.93 -2.02
N VAL A 173 -5.68 -1.97 -2.80
CA VAL A 173 -4.69 -3.02 -3.00
C VAL A 173 -4.40 -3.24 -4.48
N PHE A 174 -3.14 -3.04 -4.86
CA PHE A 174 -2.63 -3.25 -6.20
C PHE A 174 -1.96 -4.61 -6.28
N GLY A 175 -2.43 -5.48 -7.16
CA GLY A 175 -1.80 -6.78 -7.43
C GLY A 175 -1.64 -7.70 -6.21
N ALA A 176 -2.50 -7.57 -5.18
CA ALA A 176 -2.40 -8.37 -3.96
C ALA A 176 -2.41 -9.86 -4.28
N ALA A 177 -1.41 -10.59 -3.77
CA ALA A 177 -1.24 -12.03 -3.97
C ALA A 177 -1.19 -12.51 -5.44
N ALA A 178 -1.04 -11.62 -6.44
CA ALA A 178 -1.13 -11.97 -7.85
C ALA A 178 -0.17 -13.11 -8.23
N ALA A 179 1.09 -13.05 -7.81
CA ALA A 179 2.08 -14.08 -8.10
C ALA A 179 1.91 -15.36 -7.26
N SER A 180 1.35 -15.26 -6.04
CA SER A 180 1.27 -16.37 -5.09
C SER A 180 -0.09 -17.07 -5.07
N TRP A 181 -1.11 -16.49 -5.69
CA TRP A 181 -2.51 -16.96 -5.58
C TRP A 181 -2.69 -18.41 -5.96
N ASN A 182 -2.14 -18.81 -7.10
CA ASN A 182 -2.29 -20.18 -7.60
C ASN A 182 -1.38 -21.18 -6.89
N GLN A 183 -0.34 -20.68 -6.21
CA GLN A 183 0.69 -21.51 -5.59
C GLN A 183 0.45 -21.79 -4.10
N SER A 184 -0.40 -21.00 -3.42
CA SER A 184 -0.61 -21.09 -1.97
C SER A 184 -2.10 -21.14 -1.60
N ALA A 185 -2.63 -22.33 -1.40
CA ALA A 185 -4.00 -22.53 -0.90
C ALA A 185 -4.19 -21.91 0.50
N ALA A 186 -3.16 -22.00 1.35
CA ALA A 186 -3.19 -21.44 2.70
C ALA A 186 -3.28 -19.90 2.67
N LEU A 187 -2.53 -19.23 1.79
CA LEU A 187 -2.62 -17.78 1.61
C LEU A 187 -4.01 -17.37 1.10
N ARG A 188 -4.55 -18.08 0.09
CA ARG A 188 -5.92 -17.83 -0.39
C ARG A 188 -6.94 -17.92 0.72
N ALA A 189 -6.93 -19.01 1.49
CA ALA A 189 -7.85 -19.21 2.61
C ALA A 189 -7.71 -18.07 3.63
N ARG A 190 -6.48 -17.69 3.96
CA ARG A 190 -6.20 -16.63 4.92
C ARG A 190 -6.68 -15.25 4.48
N LEU A 191 -6.49 -14.92 3.18
CA LEU A 191 -6.96 -13.63 2.65
C LEU A 191 -8.50 -13.61 2.51
N ILE A 192 -9.13 -14.72 2.11
CA ILE A 192 -10.60 -14.82 2.08
C ILE A 192 -11.18 -14.64 3.48
N ASP A 193 -10.56 -15.26 4.50
CA ASP A 193 -10.98 -15.08 5.90
C ASP A 193 -10.75 -13.62 6.36
N ALA A 194 -9.65 -12.98 5.97
CA ALA A 194 -9.38 -11.59 6.31
C ALA A 194 -10.45 -10.65 5.74
N VAL A 195 -10.75 -10.74 4.43
CA VAL A 195 -11.70 -9.81 3.80
C VAL A 195 -13.13 -9.94 4.33
N ARG A 196 -13.50 -11.08 4.89
CA ARG A 196 -14.78 -11.24 5.60
C ARG A 196 -14.87 -10.43 6.89
N ARG A 197 -13.74 -10.10 7.49
CA ARG A 197 -13.64 -9.33 8.75
C ARG A 197 -13.38 -7.85 8.54
N ILE A 198 -12.95 -7.43 7.35
CA ILE A 198 -12.70 -6.01 7.06
C ILE A 198 -14.03 -5.25 7.10
N GLU A 199 -14.07 -4.16 7.86
CA GLU A 199 -15.20 -3.24 7.90
C GLU A 199 -15.03 -2.08 6.90
N ALA A 200 -13.80 -1.69 6.63
CA ALA A 200 -13.49 -0.62 5.69
C ALA A 200 -13.81 -1.01 4.24
N PRO A 201 -14.27 -0.08 3.40
CA PRO A 201 -14.34 -0.30 1.95
C PRO A 201 -12.96 -0.66 1.37
N VAL A 202 -12.93 -1.59 0.40
CA VAL A 202 -11.70 -2.01 -0.28
C VAL A 202 -11.81 -1.84 -1.78
N LEU A 203 -10.83 -1.21 -2.40
CA LEU A 203 -10.64 -1.16 -3.84
C LEU A 203 -9.51 -2.09 -4.27
N PHE A 204 -9.84 -3.10 -5.07
CA PHE A 204 -8.87 -4.01 -5.70
C PHE A 204 -8.50 -3.48 -7.09
N VAL A 205 -7.19 -3.43 -7.38
CA VAL A 205 -6.66 -2.87 -8.62
C VAL A 205 -5.66 -3.83 -9.26
N HIS A 206 -5.85 -4.12 -10.54
CA HIS A 206 -4.94 -4.93 -11.37
C HIS A 206 -4.80 -4.34 -12.77
N ALA A 207 -3.73 -4.66 -13.48
CA ALA A 207 -3.73 -4.68 -14.93
C ALA A 207 -4.15 -6.07 -15.43
N ALA A 208 -4.74 -6.16 -16.62
CA ALA A 208 -5.19 -7.45 -17.17
C ALA A 208 -4.03 -8.42 -17.44
N ASN A 209 -2.81 -7.91 -17.61
CA ASN A 209 -1.58 -8.71 -17.74
C ASN A 209 -0.77 -8.79 -16.44
N ASP A 210 -1.37 -8.60 -15.26
CA ASP A 210 -0.74 -8.97 -13.99
C ASP A 210 -0.50 -10.49 -13.93
N TYR A 211 0.33 -11.00 -13.03
CA TYR A 211 0.54 -12.44 -12.80
C TYR A 211 -0.77 -13.21 -12.66
N SER A 212 -1.75 -12.63 -12.01
CA SER A 212 -3.13 -13.12 -11.93
C SER A 212 -4.06 -12.00 -11.45
N VAL A 213 -5.23 -11.87 -12.05
CA VAL A 213 -6.32 -11.01 -11.58
C VAL A 213 -7.29 -11.75 -10.65
N ALA A 214 -7.19 -13.08 -10.58
CA ALA A 214 -8.07 -13.94 -9.79
C ALA A 214 -8.13 -13.59 -8.29
N PRO A 215 -7.04 -13.11 -7.63
CA PRO A 215 -7.14 -12.65 -6.25
C PRO A 215 -8.12 -11.48 -6.11
N GLY A 216 -8.01 -10.45 -6.94
CA GLY A 216 -8.91 -9.28 -6.91
C GLY A 216 -10.37 -9.69 -7.11
N GLU A 217 -10.64 -10.54 -8.12
CA GLU A 217 -11.99 -11.05 -8.40
C GLU A 217 -12.56 -11.84 -7.22
N SER A 218 -11.79 -12.79 -6.70
CA SER A 218 -12.21 -13.69 -5.62
C SER A 218 -12.45 -12.95 -4.31
N LEU A 219 -11.53 -12.05 -3.95
CA LEU A 219 -11.59 -11.30 -2.69
C LEU A 219 -12.69 -10.24 -2.70
N ALA A 220 -12.84 -9.50 -3.81
CA ALA A 220 -13.94 -8.55 -3.97
C ALA A 220 -15.30 -9.27 -3.95
N ALA A 221 -15.41 -10.42 -4.61
CA ALA A 221 -16.64 -11.23 -4.56
C ALA A 221 -16.92 -11.76 -3.15
N ALA A 222 -15.89 -12.18 -2.39
CA ALA A 222 -16.05 -12.62 -1.00
C ALA A 222 -16.56 -11.49 -0.09
N MET A 223 -16.05 -10.26 -0.24
CA MET A 223 -16.54 -9.08 0.47
C MET A 223 -18.01 -8.81 0.15
N ARG A 224 -18.38 -8.71 -1.14
CA ARG A 224 -19.76 -8.45 -1.56
C ARG A 224 -20.74 -9.50 -1.04
N ARG A 225 -20.37 -10.80 -1.07
CA ARG A 225 -21.21 -11.88 -0.48
C ARG A 225 -21.42 -11.70 1.02
N GLY A 226 -20.47 -11.10 1.71
CA GLY A 226 -20.56 -10.74 3.14
C GLY A 226 -21.23 -9.40 3.41
N GLY A 227 -21.84 -8.74 2.40
CA GLY A 227 -22.46 -7.43 2.56
C GLY A 227 -21.46 -6.27 2.74
N LYS A 228 -20.18 -6.50 2.44
CA LYS A 228 -19.11 -5.51 2.60
C LYS A 228 -18.90 -4.71 1.31
N GLU A 229 -18.57 -3.43 1.45
CA GLU A 229 -18.28 -2.56 0.31
C GLU A 229 -16.94 -2.90 -0.33
N SER A 230 -16.95 -3.23 -1.62
CA SER A 230 -15.72 -3.48 -2.38
C SER A 230 -15.86 -3.08 -3.84
N GLY A 231 -14.81 -2.48 -4.38
CA GLY A 231 -14.62 -2.21 -5.81
C GLY A 231 -13.56 -3.11 -6.41
N LEU A 232 -13.66 -3.35 -7.72
CA LEU A 232 -12.62 -4.01 -8.52
C LEU A 232 -12.40 -3.22 -9.80
N LYS A 233 -11.15 -2.87 -10.07
CA LYS A 233 -10.69 -2.27 -11.32
C LYS A 233 -9.64 -3.16 -11.95
N ILE A 234 -9.91 -3.65 -13.14
CA ILE A 234 -8.95 -4.35 -13.98
C ILE A 234 -8.73 -3.46 -15.21
N TYR A 235 -7.57 -2.82 -15.26
CA TYR A 235 -7.19 -1.95 -16.37
C TYR A 235 -6.68 -2.78 -17.54
N PRO A 236 -6.71 -2.25 -18.77
CA PRO A 236 -6.10 -2.90 -19.94
C PRO A 236 -4.65 -3.33 -19.66
N PRO A 237 -4.10 -4.28 -20.42
CA PRO A 237 -2.70 -4.66 -20.31
C PRO A 237 -1.77 -3.43 -20.36
N PHE A 238 -0.79 -3.39 -19.46
CA PHE A 238 0.20 -2.32 -19.40
C PHE A 238 1.60 -2.88 -19.66
N GLY A 239 2.38 -2.16 -20.46
CA GLY A 239 3.75 -2.52 -20.77
C GLY A 239 3.86 -3.75 -21.66
N ARG A 240 4.95 -4.51 -21.50
CA ARG A 240 5.31 -5.62 -22.42
C ARG A 240 5.04 -6.99 -21.83
N ASP A 241 5.05 -7.13 -20.52
CA ASP A 241 4.99 -8.41 -19.83
C ASP A 241 4.19 -8.32 -18.52
N VAL A 242 4.13 -9.45 -17.82
CA VAL A 242 3.40 -9.57 -16.53
C VAL A 242 4.02 -8.71 -15.43
N ARG A 243 5.35 -8.47 -15.46
CA ARG A 243 6.03 -7.63 -14.48
C ARG A 243 5.65 -6.16 -14.67
N ASP A 244 5.52 -5.71 -15.92
CA ASP A 244 5.04 -4.36 -16.21
C ASP A 244 3.61 -4.18 -15.71
N GLY A 245 2.71 -5.11 -16.02
CA GLY A 245 1.33 -5.09 -15.53
C GLY A 245 1.24 -5.11 -14.01
N HIS A 246 2.06 -5.93 -13.35
CA HIS A 246 2.13 -6.00 -11.90
C HIS A 246 2.56 -4.68 -11.26
N ASN A 247 3.50 -3.96 -11.89
CA ASN A 247 4.04 -2.69 -11.41
C ASN A 247 3.27 -1.45 -11.92
N LEU A 248 2.03 -1.62 -12.41
CA LEU A 248 1.16 -0.53 -12.86
C LEU A 248 1.11 0.64 -11.88
N VAL A 249 1.08 0.35 -10.57
CA VAL A 249 0.99 1.34 -9.50
C VAL A 249 2.08 2.41 -9.57
N PHE A 250 3.30 2.03 -9.94
CA PHE A 250 4.43 2.95 -10.05
C PHE A 250 4.66 3.47 -11.47
N ARG A 251 4.34 2.62 -12.48
CA ARG A 251 4.73 2.86 -13.87
C ARG A 251 3.69 3.56 -14.72
N SER A 252 2.42 3.55 -14.28
CA SER A 252 1.32 4.17 -15.03
C SER A 252 0.28 4.81 -14.11
N VAL A 253 0.73 5.82 -13.35
CA VAL A 253 -0.10 6.56 -12.40
C VAL A 253 -1.36 7.14 -13.06
N SER A 254 -1.22 7.71 -14.27
CA SER A 254 -2.34 8.30 -15.02
C SER A 254 -3.46 7.30 -15.35
N THR A 255 -3.17 6.00 -15.35
CA THR A 255 -4.18 4.95 -15.62
C THR A 255 -5.15 4.80 -14.45
N TRP A 256 -4.67 4.89 -13.22
CA TRP A 256 -5.46 4.53 -12.03
C TRP A 256 -5.78 5.72 -11.10
N GLU A 257 -5.06 6.83 -11.21
CA GLU A 257 -5.14 7.91 -10.21
C GLU A 257 -6.55 8.47 -10.04
N SER A 258 -7.31 8.67 -11.12
CA SER A 258 -8.67 9.23 -11.02
C SER A 258 -9.62 8.32 -10.23
N ASP A 259 -9.58 7.01 -10.47
CA ASP A 259 -10.44 6.05 -9.79
C ASP A 259 -10.05 5.88 -8.31
N VAL A 260 -8.75 5.81 -8.03
CA VAL A 260 -8.24 5.65 -6.66
C VAL A 260 -8.52 6.91 -5.83
N PHE A 261 -8.27 8.10 -6.37
CA PHE A 261 -8.57 9.33 -5.63
C PHE A 261 -10.07 9.55 -5.46
N ALA A 262 -10.91 9.27 -6.45
CA ALA A 262 -12.36 9.30 -6.28
C ALA A 262 -12.82 8.33 -5.18
N PHE A 263 -12.24 7.13 -5.12
CA PHE A 263 -12.51 6.18 -4.06
C PHE A 263 -12.07 6.69 -2.68
N LEU A 264 -10.89 7.27 -2.55
CA LEU A 264 -10.38 7.81 -1.29
C LEU A 264 -11.15 9.04 -0.83
N GLU A 265 -11.39 10.00 -1.72
CA GLU A 265 -12.11 11.24 -1.43
C GLU A 265 -13.51 10.98 -0.87
N ALA A 266 -14.19 9.96 -1.36
CA ALA A 266 -15.50 9.57 -0.83
C ALA A 266 -15.47 9.04 0.62
N ARG A 267 -14.28 8.67 1.18
CA ARG A 267 -14.15 7.94 2.45
C ARG A 267 -13.22 8.60 3.46
N VAL A 268 -12.17 9.24 2.98
CA VAL A 268 -11.12 9.86 3.81
C VAL A 268 -10.77 11.28 3.32
N ARG A 269 -11.74 12.06 2.91
CA ARG A 269 -11.56 13.40 2.32
C ARG A 269 -10.34 14.13 2.85
N PRO A 270 -9.45 14.63 1.96
CA PRO A 270 -8.30 15.41 2.36
C PRO A 270 -8.65 16.77 2.98
#